data_9d7f7c421020005ef15e4a6a4eaf20ef
#
_entry.id   9d7f7c421020005ef15e4a6a4eaf20ef
#
_cell.length_a   1.000
_cell.length_b   1.000
_cell.length_c   1.000
_cell.angle_alpha   90.00
_cell.angle_beta   90.00
_cell.angle_gamma   90.00
#
_symmetry.space_group_name_H-M   'P 1'
#
loop_
_entity.id
_entity.type
_entity.pdbx_description
1 polymer ?
#
loop_
_entity_poly.entity_id
_entity_poly.type
_entity_poly.pdbx_seq_one_letter_code
_entity_poly.pdbx_strand_id
1 'polypeptide(L)'
;MPLLRPLALALALTLASAAAAPAVAADTPATASQAAKAARLNALYEQYWEELLKLNPLQATFQGDNRYNDQLPNTLSAHYRQQMHDFNTRWLKSVKQAGSDGLAGQELLSWQIFVRDREKALEGEQFPTWQQPVNQFYNFAATIAQLGSGTGAQPFKTTADYDAWRKRAAQVPVLFAQAIANSREGMKNGVVQPRALMVKVIPQLDALIKGKAEDTLFWGPVKAFPTGISDADKQRLTAEYKTMIEGQLMPAYRELRTFINDVYLPATRTTSGLDALPNGAAWYAYNARSTTTTNLTPAQIHQIGLDEVARIHGLIGKVMQQVGFKGSMKEFFKFMQTDPRFSFKDEPALLAYYRGLEAKINEKIPEQFSLTPKAPFEIRPVEAFRAQSAAGGSYQRPSQDGTRPGIFYVNTYDLPTRKTWDAEDLYLHEAIPGHHFQLALQQELTNLPKFRRFGSETAFSEGWGLYAESLGKDVGVYEDPYSYFGYLQNELWRAIRLVVDTGLHSQGWTREQVIAYMLDNSAESETQSTAEAERYMAIPAQALAYKMGELKIQELRNRAEKALGPKFDVRRFHAEVLKDGSVPLEILEGKIDRWIASEKAAG
;
A
#
# COMPACT_ATOMS: atom_id res chain seq x y z
N MET A 1 18.83 14.57 -51.14
CA MET A 1 18.29 14.76 -49.82
C MET A 1 17.40 13.56 -49.54
N PRO A 2 17.80 12.61 -48.72
CA PRO A 2 16.96 11.44 -48.43
C PRO A 2 16.16 11.63 -47.15
N LEU A 3 14.91 11.19 -47.25
CA LEU A 3 13.87 11.10 -46.22
C LEU A 3 14.30 10.18 -45.04
N LEU A 4 14.28 10.70 -43.86
CA LEU A 4 14.41 9.94 -42.63
C LEU A 4 13.06 9.26 -42.31
N ARG A 5 13.07 7.94 -42.33
CA ARG A 5 11.99 7.10 -41.78
C ARG A 5 12.18 6.94 -40.26
N PRO A 6 11.13 6.91 -39.44
CA PRO A 6 11.26 6.56 -38.04
C PRO A 6 11.51 5.05 -37.90
N LEU A 7 12.58 4.69 -37.16
CA LEU A 7 12.86 3.34 -36.73
C LEU A 7 11.86 2.99 -35.61
N ALA A 8 10.96 2.07 -35.91
CA ALA A 8 10.26 1.31 -34.86
C ALA A 8 11.24 0.29 -34.27
N LEU A 9 11.70 0.51 -33.05
CA LEU A 9 12.56 -0.43 -32.33
C LEU A 9 11.67 -1.55 -31.77
N ALA A 10 11.56 -2.63 -32.55
CA ALA A 10 11.00 -3.88 -32.04
C ALA A 10 12.07 -4.56 -31.18
N LEU A 11 11.84 -4.60 -29.87
CA LEU A 11 12.65 -5.38 -28.93
C LEU A 11 12.31 -6.87 -29.11
N ALA A 12 13.07 -7.56 -29.96
CA ALA A 12 13.01 -9.01 -30.12
C ALA A 12 13.84 -9.65 -28.99
N LEU A 13 13.18 -10.11 -27.92
CA LEU A 13 13.78 -11.07 -26.98
C LEU A 13 13.78 -12.44 -27.63
N THR A 14 14.94 -12.86 -28.17
CA THR A 14 15.18 -14.26 -28.48
C THR A 14 15.58 -15.01 -27.22
N LEU A 15 14.63 -15.72 -26.62
CA LEU A 15 14.88 -16.82 -25.70
C LEU A 15 14.48 -18.10 -26.41
N ALA A 16 15.46 -18.78 -26.96
CA ALA A 16 15.32 -20.16 -27.40
C ALA A 16 15.55 -21.07 -26.17
N SER A 17 14.48 -21.59 -25.61
CA SER A 17 14.48 -22.85 -24.88
C SER A 17 13.12 -23.50 -25.08
N ALA A 18 13.11 -24.53 -25.94
CA ALA A 18 11.95 -25.40 -26.13
C ALA A 18 11.74 -26.22 -24.85
N ALA A 19 10.84 -25.76 -23.99
CA ALA A 19 10.21 -26.60 -22.98
C ALA A 19 8.81 -26.93 -23.49
N ALA A 20 8.52 -28.21 -23.64
CA ALA A 20 7.19 -28.71 -24.00
C ALA A 20 6.17 -28.15 -23.03
N ALA A 21 5.20 -27.37 -23.53
CA ALA A 21 4.07 -26.91 -22.73
C ALA A 21 3.24 -28.13 -22.29
N PRO A 22 2.94 -28.29 -20.98
CA PRO A 22 1.99 -29.30 -20.56
C PRO A 22 0.60 -28.91 -21.08
N ALA A 23 -0.12 -29.88 -21.65
CA ALA A 23 -1.49 -29.73 -22.09
C ALA A 23 -2.36 -29.22 -20.94
N VAL A 24 -3.07 -28.11 -21.15
CA VAL A 24 -3.99 -27.55 -20.17
C VAL A 24 -5.24 -28.44 -20.12
N ALA A 25 -5.38 -29.18 -19.03
CA ALA A 25 -6.61 -29.90 -18.73
C ALA A 25 -7.69 -28.90 -18.33
N ALA A 26 -8.86 -28.96 -18.96
CA ALA A 26 -10.10 -28.39 -18.43
C ALA A 26 -10.31 -28.91 -16.99
N ASP A 27 -11.00 -28.16 -16.12
CA ASP A 27 -11.27 -28.52 -14.73
C ASP A 27 -11.87 -29.93 -14.61
N THR A 28 -11.00 -30.91 -14.58
CA THR A 28 -11.37 -32.29 -14.24
C THR A 28 -11.60 -32.32 -12.73
N PRO A 29 -12.68 -32.97 -12.24
CA PRO A 29 -12.90 -33.13 -10.80
C PRO A 29 -11.64 -33.62 -10.12
N ALA A 30 -11.19 -32.92 -9.08
CA ALA A 30 -9.97 -33.28 -8.34
C ALA A 30 -10.05 -34.76 -7.90
N THR A 31 -8.98 -35.51 -8.14
CA THR A 31 -8.91 -36.88 -7.63
C THR A 31 -8.94 -36.87 -6.10
N ALA A 32 -9.35 -37.96 -5.47
CA ALA A 32 -9.34 -38.07 -4.00
C ALA A 32 -7.97 -37.75 -3.41
N SER A 33 -6.88 -38.05 -4.11
CA SER A 33 -5.50 -37.72 -3.72
C SER A 33 -5.23 -36.19 -3.78
N GLN A 34 -5.74 -35.50 -4.80
CA GLN A 34 -5.60 -34.04 -4.94
C GLN A 34 -6.40 -33.30 -3.87
N ALA A 35 -7.64 -33.73 -3.59
CA ALA A 35 -8.46 -33.17 -2.53
C ALA A 35 -7.82 -33.37 -1.14
N ALA A 36 -7.23 -34.53 -0.86
CA ALA A 36 -6.53 -34.80 0.38
C ALA A 36 -5.28 -33.89 0.53
N LYS A 37 -4.52 -33.66 -0.56
CA LYS A 37 -3.37 -32.75 -0.58
C LYS A 37 -3.80 -31.31 -0.31
N ALA A 38 -4.84 -30.82 -0.98
CA ALA A 38 -5.40 -29.48 -0.75
C ALA A 38 -5.85 -29.29 0.70
N ALA A 39 -6.57 -30.25 1.27
CA ALA A 39 -6.99 -30.22 2.66
C ALA A 39 -5.80 -30.18 3.63
N ARG A 40 -4.74 -30.97 3.37
CA ARG A 40 -3.49 -30.93 4.17
C ARG A 40 -2.81 -29.55 4.10
N LEU A 41 -2.69 -28.96 2.91
CA LEU A 41 -2.11 -27.63 2.73
C LEU A 41 -2.92 -26.56 3.46
N ASN A 42 -4.24 -26.58 3.33
CA ASN A 42 -5.11 -25.64 4.03
C ASN A 42 -4.97 -25.75 5.55
N ALA A 43 -4.82 -26.97 6.10
CA ALA A 43 -4.53 -27.15 7.51
C ALA A 43 -3.15 -26.57 7.93
N LEU A 44 -2.12 -26.67 7.07
CA LEU A 44 -0.82 -26.04 7.32
C LEU A 44 -0.94 -24.50 7.28
N TYR A 45 -1.69 -23.93 6.36
CA TYR A 45 -1.90 -22.48 6.27
C TYR A 45 -2.64 -21.92 7.49
N GLU A 46 -3.63 -22.65 8.03
CA GLU A 46 -4.33 -22.23 9.25
C GLU A 46 -3.40 -22.30 10.47
N GLN A 47 -2.59 -23.34 10.60
CA GLN A 47 -1.60 -23.44 11.68
C GLN A 47 -0.54 -22.34 11.58
N TYR A 48 -0.04 -22.07 10.36
CA TYR A 48 0.87 -20.96 10.10
C TYR A 48 0.26 -19.63 10.56
N TRP A 49 -0.99 -19.37 10.20
CA TRP A 49 -1.68 -18.13 10.54
C TRP A 49 -1.84 -17.94 12.05
N GLU A 50 -2.29 -18.98 12.74
CA GLU A 50 -2.45 -18.92 14.18
C GLU A 50 -1.11 -18.69 14.91
N GLU A 51 -0.03 -19.27 14.42
CA GLU A 51 1.30 -19.04 14.97
C GLU A 51 1.84 -17.64 14.63
N LEU A 52 1.60 -17.16 13.41
CA LEU A 52 1.97 -15.80 12.99
C LEU A 52 1.32 -14.74 13.91
N LEU A 53 0.03 -14.89 14.23
CA LEU A 53 -0.67 -13.95 15.10
C LEU A 53 -0.14 -13.95 16.54
N LYS A 54 0.36 -15.09 17.05
CA LYS A 54 1.04 -15.15 18.35
C LYS A 54 2.39 -14.43 18.32
N LEU A 55 3.14 -14.55 17.22
CA LEU A 55 4.41 -13.86 17.04
C LEU A 55 4.21 -12.36 16.77
N ASN A 56 3.09 -11.99 16.17
CA ASN A 56 2.76 -10.60 15.81
C ASN A 56 1.40 -10.16 16.37
N PRO A 57 1.28 -9.92 17.68
CA PRO A 57 0.05 -9.50 18.35
C PRO A 57 -0.55 -8.21 17.80
N LEU A 58 0.25 -7.28 17.29
CA LEU A 58 -0.26 -6.04 16.68
C LEU A 58 -1.02 -6.33 15.39
N GLN A 59 -0.54 -7.26 14.57
CA GLN A 59 -1.27 -7.70 13.39
C GLN A 59 -2.64 -8.30 13.75
N ALA A 60 -2.70 -9.11 14.81
CA ALA A 60 -3.96 -9.65 15.33
C ALA A 60 -4.92 -8.52 15.70
N THR A 61 -4.45 -7.54 16.47
CA THR A 61 -5.26 -6.37 16.89
C THR A 61 -5.79 -5.59 15.69
N PHE A 62 -4.95 -5.29 14.68
CA PHE A 62 -5.36 -4.56 13.48
C PHE A 62 -6.39 -5.31 12.63
N GLN A 63 -6.43 -6.63 12.74
CA GLN A 63 -7.43 -7.47 12.07
C GLN A 63 -8.70 -7.72 12.91
N GLY A 64 -8.76 -7.16 14.11
CA GLY A 64 -9.89 -7.33 15.03
C GLY A 64 -9.83 -8.60 15.90
N ASP A 65 -8.70 -9.34 15.86
CA ASP A 65 -8.46 -10.47 16.76
C ASP A 65 -7.89 -9.96 18.10
N ASN A 66 -8.74 -9.95 19.11
CA ASN A 66 -8.45 -9.36 20.41
C ASN A 66 -7.70 -10.29 21.39
N ARG A 67 -7.38 -11.53 20.99
CA ARG A 67 -6.78 -12.55 21.88
C ARG A 67 -5.42 -12.14 22.47
N TYR A 68 -4.70 -11.24 21.80
CA TYR A 68 -3.32 -10.85 22.14
C TYR A 68 -3.18 -9.36 22.46
N ASN A 69 -4.25 -8.68 22.82
CA ASN A 69 -4.26 -7.23 23.03
C ASN A 69 -3.45 -6.74 24.24
N ASP A 70 -2.97 -7.66 25.08
CA ASP A 70 -2.10 -7.40 26.24
C ASP A 70 -0.60 -7.61 25.94
N GLN A 71 -0.23 -7.97 24.70
CA GLN A 71 1.12 -8.33 24.33
C GLN A 71 1.76 -7.33 23.34
N LEU A 72 3.03 -7.00 23.59
CA LEU A 72 3.89 -6.23 22.69
C LEU A 72 5.30 -6.84 22.70
N PRO A 73 5.54 -7.91 21.94
CA PRO A 73 6.86 -8.53 21.90
C PRO A 73 7.91 -7.54 21.37
N ASN A 74 9.15 -7.71 21.82
CA ASN A 74 10.27 -6.91 21.31
C ASN A 74 10.67 -7.36 19.90
N THR A 75 9.88 -6.92 18.91
CA THR A 75 10.04 -7.27 17.48
C THR A 75 11.33 -6.76 16.86
N LEU A 76 12.04 -5.86 17.55
CA LEU A 76 13.32 -5.31 17.11
C LEU A 76 14.53 -6.11 17.62
N SER A 77 14.32 -7.06 18.52
CA SER A 77 15.41 -7.83 19.15
C SER A 77 16.04 -8.87 18.19
N ALA A 78 17.30 -9.22 18.43
CA ALA A 78 17.95 -10.33 17.72
C ALA A 78 17.23 -11.67 17.94
N HIS A 79 16.72 -11.88 19.15
CA HIS A 79 15.92 -13.08 19.47
C HIS A 79 14.67 -13.18 18.59
N TYR A 80 13.92 -12.09 18.43
CA TYR A 80 12.74 -12.09 17.57
C TYR A 80 13.09 -12.32 16.10
N ARG A 81 14.18 -11.72 15.59
CA ARG A 81 14.65 -11.99 14.23
C ARG A 81 14.98 -13.48 14.02
N GLN A 82 15.62 -14.13 15.00
CA GLN A 82 15.88 -15.57 14.94
C GLN A 82 14.57 -16.38 14.97
N GLN A 83 13.62 -16.02 15.83
CA GLN A 83 12.31 -16.67 15.84
C GLN A 83 11.60 -16.55 14.48
N MET A 84 11.66 -15.40 13.82
CA MET A 84 11.06 -15.20 12.50
C MET A 84 11.80 -15.99 11.41
N HIS A 85 13.12 -16.08 11.49
CA HIS A 85 13.92 -16.94 10.61
C HIS A 85 13.50 -18.41 10.72
N ASP A 86 13.47 -18.94 11.94
CA ASP A 86 13.08 -20.33 12.22
C ASP A 86 11.64 -20.60 11.79
N PHE A 87 10.75 -19.64 12.05
CA PHE A 87 9.35 -19.68 11.63
C PHE A 87 9.23 -19.76 10.10
N ASN A 88 9.84 -18.83 9.36
CA ASN A 88 9.79 -18.80 7.91
C ASN A 88 10.41 -20.05 7.28
N THR A 89 11.57 -20.47 7.75
CA THR A 89 12.28 -21.67 7.28
C THR A 89 11.45 -22.94 7.48
N ARG A 90 10.89 -23.12 8.66
CA ARG A 90 10.08 -24.29 8.98
C ARG A 90 8.80 -24.36 8.14
N TRP A 91 8.07 -23.25 8.03
CA TRP A 91 6.82 -23.22 7.26
C TRP A 91 7.06 -23.36 5.76
N LEU A 92 8.11 -22.73 5.21
CA LEU A 92 8.54 -22.94 3.84
C LEU A 92 8.83 -24.42 3.55
N LYS A 93 9.61 -25.05 4.42
CA LYS A 93 9.95 -26.49 4.31
C LYS A 93 8.68 -27.36 4.35
N SER A 94 7.78 -27.11 5.29
CA SER A 94 6.54 -27.90 5.47
C SER A 94 5.62 -27.84 4.24
N VAL A 95 5.44 -26.63 3.66
CA VAL A 95 4.59 -26.45 2.48
C VAL A 95 5.26 -27.00 1.22
N LYS A 96 6.57 -26.81 1.05
CA LYS A 96 7.32 -27.43 -0.08
C LYS A 96 7.30 -28.96 -0.02
N GLN A 97 7.38 -29.56 1.16
CA GLN A 97 7.27 -31.02 1.32
C GLN A 97 5.89 -31.57 0.98
N ALA A 98 4.83 -30.79 1.17
CA ALA A 98 3.49 -31.18 0.72
C ALA A 98 3.39 -31.18 -0.82
N GLY A 99 4.19 -30.36 -1.49
CA GLY A 99 4.30 -30.28 -2.95
C GLY A 99 3.11 -29.62 -3.63
N SER A 100 3.31 -29.23 -4.90
CA SER A 100 2.28 -28.59 -5.72
C SER A 100 1.68 -29.48 -6.81
N ASP A 101 2.23 -30.69 -7.01
CA ASP A 101 1.80 -31.60 -8.08
C ASP A 101 0.32 -31.93 -7.97
N GLY A 102 -0.41 -31.73 -9.06
CA GLY A 102 -1.85 -31.95 -9.13
C GLY A 102 -2.72 -30.86 -8.50
N LEU A 103 -2.14 -29.79 -7.96
CA LEU A 103 -2.90 -28.62 -7.54
C LEU A 103 -3.33 -27.80 -8.77
N ALA A 104 -4.52 -27.18 -8.69
CA ALA A 104 -5.06 -26.29 -9.70
C ALA A 104 -5.80 -25.12 -9.03
N GLY A 105 -6.19 -24.10 -9.80
CA GLY A 105 -6.99 -22.99 -9.30
C GLY A 105 -6.43 -22.35 -8.04
N GLN A 106 -7.28 -22.16 -7.04
CA GLN A 106 -6.95 -21.50 -5.76
C GLN A 106 -5.89 -22.20 -4.92
N GLU A 107 -5.87 -23.54 -4.94
CA GLU A 107 -4.87 -24.32 -4.19
C GLU A 107 -3.48 -24.10 -4.76
N LEU A 108 -3.34 -24.09 -6.09
CA LEU A 108 -2.06 -23.80 -6.74
C LEU A 108 -1.61 -22.37 -6.47
N LEU A 109 -2.49 -21.39 -6.62
CA LEU A 109 -2.19 -20.00 -6.31
C LEU A 109 -1.76 -19.80 -4.85
N SER A 110 -2.46 -20.43 -3.91
CA SER A 110 -2.13 -20.38 -2.49
C SER A 110 -0.76 -20.98 -2.20
N TRP A 111 -0.41 -22.10 -2.84
CA TRP A 111 0.91 -22.70 -2.70
C TRP A 111 2.01 -21.79 -3.27
N GLN A 112 1.83 -21.27 -4.47
CA GLN A 112 2.81 -20.39 -5.14
C GLN A 112 3.07 -19.12 -4.32
N ILE A 113 2.01 -18.46 -3.85
CA ILE A 113 2.11 -17.22 -3.07
C ILE A 113 2.78 -17.51 -1.72
N PHE A 114 2.37 -18.58 -1.02
CA PHE A 114 2.96 -18.92 0.26
C PHE A 114 4.46 -19.18 0.17
N VAL A 115 4.88 -20.00 -0.81
CA VAL A 115 6.29 -20.34 -1.03
C VAL A 115 7.09 -19.07 -1.35
N ARG A 116 6.60 -18.28 -2.32
CA ARG A 116 7.24 -17.03 -2.71
C ARG A 116 7.41 -16.07 -1.54
N ASP A 117 6.37 -15.88 -0.73
CA ASP A 117 6.41 -14.95 0.39
C ASP A 117 7.39 -15.37 1.49
N ARG A 118 7.52 -16.69 1.72
CA ARG A 118 8.51 -17.19 2.69
C ARG A 118 9.93 -17.09 2.15
N GLU A 119 10.15 -17.39 0.86
CA GLU A 119 11.45 -17.20 0.21
C GLU A 119 11.87 -15.73 0.20
N LYS A 120 10.96 -14.83 -0.15
CA LYS A 120 11.17 -13.38 -0.09
C LYS A 120 11.51 -12.89 1.32
N ALA A 121 10.79 -13.38 2.34
CA ALA A 121 11.05 -13.00 3.72
C ALA A 121 12.47 -13.41 4.15
N LEU A 122 12.88 -14.66 3.85
CA LEU A 122 14.23 -15.18 4.15
C LEU A 122 15.33 -14.43 3.37
N GLU A 123 15.09 -14.11 2.09
CA GLU A 123 16.02 -13.30 1.30
C GLU A 123 16.22 -11.92 1.91
N GLY A 124 15.15 -11.29 2.40
CA GLY A 124 15.19 -9.95 2.98
C GLY A 124 16.00 -9.85 4.27
N GLU A 125 16.20 -10.95 4.99
CA GLU A 125 16.96 -10.98 6.25
C GLU A 125 18.44 -10.59 6.08
N GLN A 126 18.99 -10.69 4.86
CA GLN A 126 20.36 -10.25 4.58
C GLN A 126 20.55 -8.72 4.68
N PHE A 127 19.46 -7.94 4.63
CA PHE A 127 19.52 -6.49 4.68
C PHE A 127 19.23 -5.98 6.10
N PRO A 128 20.07 -5.06 6.60
CA PRO A 128 20.01 -4.62 8.00
C PRO A 128 18.92 -3.56 8.26
N THR A 129 17.69 -3.81 7.83
CA THR A 129 16.53 -2.90 8.03
C THR A 129 16.31 -2.57 9.51
N TRP A 130 16.60 -3.52 10.40
CA TRP A 130 16.49 -3.39 11.84
C TRP A 130 17.43 -2.34 12.45
N GLN A 131 18.48 -1.90 11.72
CA GLN A 131 19.40 -0.83 12.15
C GLN A 131 18.82 0.58 11.90
N GLN A 132 17.73 0.68 11.16
CA GLN A 132 17.00 1.93 10.87
C GLN A 132 15.53 1.86 11.35
N PRO A 133 15.25 1.62 12.63
CA PRO A 133 13.92 1.24 13.12
C PRO A 133 12.89 2.38 13.08
N VAL A 134 13.30 3.62 12.87
CA VAL A 134 12.44 4.83 12.93
C VAL A 134 12.74 5.76 11.77
N ASN A 135 11.71 6.27 11.13
CA ASN A 135 11.71 7.46 10.30
C ASN A 135 10.37 8.21 10.45
N GLN A 136 10.20 9.35 9.79
CA GLN A 136 8.96 10.15 9.92
C GLN A 136 7.71 9.46 9.36
N PHE A 137 7.88 8.48 8.48
CA PHE A 137 6.78 7.72 7.87
C PHE A 137 6.50 6.43 8.65
N TYR A 138 7.54 5.64 8.95
CA TYR A 138 7.46 4.48 9.83
C TYR A 138 7.89 4.87 11.25
N ASN A 139 6.93 5.41 11.99
CA ASN A 139 7.12 5.82 13.38
C ASN A 139 6.28 4.91 14.29
N PHE A 140 6.87 3.79 14.75
CA PHE A 140 6.19 2.87 15.65
C PHE A 140 5.73 3.54 16.95
N ALA A 141 6.42 4.63 17.38
CA ALA A 141 5.99 5.40 18.54
C ALA A 141 4.62 6.07 18.28
N ALA A 142 4.40 6.63 17.08
CA ALA A 142 3.09 7.15 16.68
C ALA A 142 2.03 6.05 16.59
N THR A 143 2.38 4.87 16.08
CA THR A 143 1.47 3.70 16.03
C THR A 143 1.03 3.27 17.43
N ILE A 144 1.95 3.21 18.38
CA ILE A 144 1.64 2.88 19.78
C ILE A 144 0.73 3.95 20.41
N ALA A 145 1.00 5.23 20.15
CA ALA A 145 0.16 6.32 20.64
C ALA A 145 -1.27 6.24 20.07
N GLN A 146 -1.39 5.94 18.77
CA GLN A 146 -2.69 5.74 18.13
C GLN A 146 -3.46 4.55 18.72
N LEU A 147 -2.80 3.43 18.99
CA LEU A 147 -3.42 2.29 19.66
C LEU A 147 -3.94 2.66 21.06
N GLY A 148 -3.16 3.43 21.81
CA GLY A 148 -3.52 3.87 23.17
C GLY A 148 -4.47 5.05 23.25
N SER A 149 -4.89 5.63 22.12
CA SER A 149 -5.72 6.85 22.07
C SER A 149 -7.21 6.63 22.38
N GLY A 150 -7.68 5.38 22.32
CA GLY A 150 -9.11 5.06 22.41
C GLY A 150 -9.88 5.18 21.08
N THR A 151 -9.23 5.65 20.02
CA THR A 151 -9.82 5.79 18.68
C THR A 151 -9.17 4.86 17.64
N GLY A 152 -8.14 4.09 18.04
CA GLY A 152 -7.44 3.13 17.21
C GLY A 152 -8.05 1.73 17.22
N ALA A 153 -7.27 0.76 16.73
CA ALA A 153 -7.69 -0.65 16.64
C ALA A 153 -7.77 -1.36 18.01
N GLN A 154 -7.05 -0.87 19.02
CA GLN A 154 -7.14 -1.39 20.39
C GLN A 154 -8.51 -1.06 20.98
N PRO A 155 -9.31 -2.05 21.44
CA PRO A 155 -10.61 -1.79 22.06
C PRO A 155 -10.47 -1.22 23.47
N PHE A 156 -11.46 -0.40 23.88
CA PHE A 156 -11.63 0.14 25.23
C PHE A 156 -13.12 0.12 25.62
N LYS A 157 -13.75 -1.06 25.51
CA LYS A 157 -15.17 -1.27 25.76
C LYS A 157 -15.46 -1.84 27.16
N THR A 158 -14.56 -2.64 27.68
CA THR A 158 -14.68 -3.36 28.95
C THR A 158 -13.47 -3.08 29.84
N THR A 159 -13.62 -3.24 31.16
CA THR A 159 -12.51 -3.13 32.11
C THR A 159 -11.31 -3.98 31.72
N ALA A 160 -11.55 -5.18 31.16
CA ALA A 160 -10.50 -6.07 30.69
C ALA A 160 -9.71 -5.48 29.51
N ASP A 161 -10.33 -4.70 28.62
CA ASP A 161 -9.65 -4.02 27.52
C ASP A 161 -8.66 -2.98 28.05
N TYR A 162 -9.07 -2.20 29.05
CA TYR A 162 -8.21 -1.22 29.72
C TYR A 162 -7.01 -1.89 30.40
N ASP A 163 -7.23 -2.98 31.08
CA ASP A 163 -6.17 -3.74 31.75
C ASP A 163 -5.24 -4.42 30.72
N ALA A 164 -5.77 -4.91 29.60
CA ALA A 164 -4.97 -5.44 28.49
C ALA A 164 -4.05 -4.37 27.89
N TRP A 165 -4.57 -3.16 27.62
CA TRP A 165 -3.74 -2.05 27.15
C TRP A 165 -2.64 -1.71 28.15
N ARG A 166 -2.91 -1.64 29.45
CA ARG A 166 -1.88 -1.36 30.46
C ARG A 166 -0.74 -2.37 30.43
N LYS A 167 -1.05 -3.67 30.31
CA LYS A 167 -0.04 -4.72 30.16
C LYS A 167 0.78 -4.55 28.88
N ARG A 168 0.13 -4.21 27.78
CA ARG A 168 0.79 -3.91 26.50
C ARG A 168 1.69 -2.71 26.62
N ALA A 169 1.21 -1.61 27.19
CA ALA A 169 1.94 -0.36 27.39
C ALA A 169 3.19 -0.51 28.26
N ALA A 170 3.15 -1.39 29.26
CA ALA A 170 4.29 -1.68 30.12
C ALA A 170 5.51 -2.26 29.38
N GLN A 171 5.32 -2.77 28.16
CA GLN A 171 6.39 -3.33 27.32
C GLN A 171 7.04 -2.27 26.40
N VAL A 172 6.44 -1.09 26.27
CA VAL A 172 6.92 0.00 25.39
C VAL A 172 8.34 0.45 25.72
N PRO A 173 8.74 0.66 26.99
CA PRO A 173 10.12 1.06 27.30
C PRO A 173 11.18 0.08 26.78
N VAL A 174 10.91 -1.23 26.85
CA VAL A 174 11.83 -2.27 26.35
C VAL A 174 11.97 -2.19 24.83
N LEU A 175 10.87 -1.98 24.10
CA LEU A 175 10.88 -1.84 22.64
C LEU A 175 11.67 -0.59 22.22
N PHE A 176 11.49 0.54 22.93
CA PHE A 176 12.19 1.80 22.62
C PHE A 176 13.69 1.72 22.93
N ALA A 177 14.06 1.12 24.04
CA ALA A 177 15.46 0.85 24.37
C ALA A 177 16.14 -0.02 23.29
N GLN A 178 15.43 -1.02 22.76
CA GLN A 178 15.94 -1.84 21.66
C GLN A 178 16.09 -1.04 20.37
N ALA A 179 15.14 -0.15 20.04
CA ALA A 179 15.26 0.73 18.89
C ALA A 179 16.50 1.63 18.99
N ILE A 180 16.77 2.19 20.17
CA ILE A 180 17.99 2.98 20.45
C ILE A 180 19.24 2.13 20.25
N ALA A 181 19.26 0.90 20.77
CA ALA A 181 20.39 -0.01 20.63
C ALA A 181 20.66 -0.36 19.15
N ASN A 182 19.61 -0.68 18.40
CA ASN A 182 19.68 -0.98 16.96
C ASN A 182 20.19 0.23 16.15
N SER A 183 19.70 1.42 16.46
CA SER A 183 20.17 2.66 15.82
C SER A 183 21.66 2.93 16.11
N ARG A 184 22.13 2.67 17.34
CA ARG A 184 23.56 2.75 17.69
C ARG A 184 24.42 1.76 16.89
N GLU A 185 23.89 0.55 16.67
CA GLU A 185 24.56 -0.43 15.82
C GLU A 185 24.62 0.05 14.36
N GLY A 186 23.51 0.62 13.86
CA GLY A 186 23.46 1.25 12.53
C GLY A 186 24.50 2.37 12.38
N MET A 187 24.67 3.22 13.40
CA MET A 187 25.69 4.28 13.40
C MET A 187 27.11 3.71 13.27
N LYS A 188 27.42 2.60 13.94
CA LYS A 188 28.72 1.92 13.81
C LYS A 188 28.96 1.34 12.43
N ASN A 189 27.90 0.81 11.81
CA ASN A 189 27.95 0.11 10.54
C ASN A 189 27.74 1.02 9.31
N GLY A 190 27.53 2.33 9.52
CA GLY A 190 27.21 3.27 8.44
C GLY A 190 25.79 3.12 7.85
N VAL A 191 24.91 2.41 8.55
CA VAL A 191 23.51 2.19 8.16
C VAL A 191 22.63 3.15 8.94
N VAL A 192 22.56 4.40 8.47
CA VAL A 192 21.82 5.49 9.13
C VAL A 192 20.80 6.12 8.20
N GLN A 193 19.74 6.68 8.79
CA GLN A 193 18.69 7.40 8.06
C GLN A 193 19.23 8.72 7.46
N PRO A 194 18.61 9.23 6.39
CA PRO A 194 18.85 10.58 5.90
C PRO A 194 18.43 11.64 6.92
N ARG A 195 19.22 12.70 7.03
CA ARG A 195 18.94 13.83 7.94
C ARG A 195 17.56 14.47 7.68
N ALA A 196 17.19 14.64 6.40
CA ALA A 196 15.92 15.24 6.01
C ALA A 196 14.70 14.55 6.63
N LEU A 197 14.79 13.23 6.86
CA LEU A 197 13.73 12.46 7.48
C LEU A 197 13.72 12.60 9.00
N MET A 198 14.91 12.56 9.61
CA MET A 198 15.02 12.50 11.07
C MET A 198 14.70 13.82 11.77
N VAL A 199 14.92 14.96 11.12
CA VAL A 199 14.49 16.27 11.65
C VAL A 199 12.98 16.35 11.85
N LYS A 200 12.19 15.56 11.10
CA LYS A 200 10.73 15.53 11.20
C LYS A 200 10.20 14.57 12.27
N VAL A 201 11.01 13.61 12.71
CA VAL A 201 10.64 12.69 13.80
C VAL A 201 10.57 13.41 15.14
N ILE A 202 11.43 14.40 15.35
CA ILE A 202 11.50 15.12 16.63
C ILE A 202 10.18 15.81 16.98
N PRO A 203 9.60 16.69 16.12
CA PRO A 203 8.32 17.32 16.44
C PRO A 203 7.17 16.31 16.55
N GLN A 204 7.21 15.17 15.84
CA GLN A 204 6.23 14.10 16.02
C GLN A 204 6.27 13.53 17.44
N LEU A 205 7.48 13.24 17.97
CA LEU A 205 7.64 12.75 19.34
C LEU A 205 7.28 13.82 20.37
N ASP A 206 7.69 15.06 20.15
CA ASP A 206 7.35 16.18 21.06
C ASP A 206 5.83 16.36 21.19
N ALA A 207 5.09 16.22 20.09
CA ALA A 207 3.62 16.32 20.11
C ALA A 207 2.95 15.21 20.94
N LEU A 208 3.53 14.00 21.02
CA LEU A 208 2.99 12.86 21.73
C LEU A 208 3.18 12.94 23.27
N ILE A 209 4.12 13.74 23.74
CA ILE A 209 4.51 13.85 25.16
C ILE A 209 4.42 15.27 25.71
N LYS A 210 3.72 16.16 25.01
CA LYS A 210 3.54 17.55 25.43
C LYS A 210 2.61 17.64 26.64
N GLY A 211 3.03 18.42 27.65
CA GLY A 211 2.22 18.70 28.83
C GLY A 211 2.28 17.59 29.88
N LYS A 212 1.15 17.30 30.50
CA LYS A 212 0.94 16.28 31.54
C LYS A 212 0.15 15.07 30.98
N ALA A 213 -0.08 14.04 31.77
CA ALA A 213 -0.77 12.83 31.33
C ALA A 213 -2.11 13.13 30.61
N GLU A 214 -2.89 14.05 31.18
CA GLU A 214 -4.21 14.43 30.68
C GLU A 214 -4.19 15.12 29.30
N ASP A 215 -3.03 15.63 28.87
CA ASP A 215 -2.84 16.32 27.60
C ASP A 215 -2.38 15.37 26.48
N THR A 216 -2.03 14.12 26.82
CA THR A 216 -1.53 13.13 25.87
C THR A 216 -2.67 12.34 25.21
N LEU A 217 -2.39 11.75 24.03
CA LEU A 217 -3.33 10.83 23.36
C LEU A 217 -3.69 9.63 24.26
N PHE A 218 -2.76 9.17 25.10
CA PHE A 218 -2.96 8.02 26.00
C PHE A 218 -4.03 8.24 27.06
N TRP A 219 -4.40 9.48 27.32
CA TRP A 219 -5.47 9.84 28.25
C TRP A 219 -6.86 9.66 27.64
N GLY A 220 -6.96 9.56 26.30
CA GLY A 220 -8.24 9.44 25.58
C GLY A 220 -9.20 8.41 26.18
N PRO A 221 -8.78 7.16 26.43
CA PRO A 221 -9.67 6.12 26.98
C PRO A 221 -10.29 6.45 28.34
N VAL A 222 -9.57 7.15 29.21
CA VAL A 222 -10.04 7.49 30.56
C VAL A 222 -10.70 8.87 30.67
N LYS A 223 -10.65 9.65 29.57
CA LYS A 223 -11.35 10.93 29.48
C LYS A 223 -12.87 10.75 29.35
N ALA A 224 -13.30 9.67 28.68
CA ALA A 224 -14.71 9.35 28.46
C ALA A 224 -14.90 7.83 28.46
N PHE A 225 -15.30 7.27 29.61
CA PHE A 225 -15.56 5.84 29.70
C PHE A 225 -16.87 5.45 29.01
N PRO A 226 -16.93 4.26 28.37
CA PRO A 226 -18.17 3.73 27.86
C PRO A 226 -19.17 3.41 28.98
N THR A 227 -20.45 3.28 28.61
CA THR A 227 -21.48 2.80 29.51
C THR A 227 -21.16 1.39 30.04
N GLY A 228 -21.41 1.12 31.32
CA GLY A 228 -21.17 -0.19 31.93
C GLY A 228 -19.87 -0.33 32.71
N ILE A 229 -18.97 0.66 32.69
CA ILE A 229 -17.82 0.70 33.59
C ILE A 229 -18.28 1.26 34.95
N SER A 230 -18.02 0.53 36.05
CA SER A 230 -18.38 0.96 37.41
C SER A 230 -17.59 2.21 37.83
N ASP A 231 -18.15 3.04 38.74
CA ASP A 231 -17.44 4.23 39.21
C ASP A 231 -16.16 3.88 39.98
N ALA A 232 -16.13 2.75 40.66
CA ALA A 232 -14.92 2.24 41.30
C ALA A 232 -13.84 1.89 40.28
N ASP A 233 -14.21 1.24 39.15
CA ASP A 233 -13.28 0.96 38.09
C ASP A 233 -12.82 2.23 37.36
N LYS A 234 -13.70 3.20 37.13
CA LYS A 234 -13.31 4.48 36.55
C LYS A 234 -12.25 5.18 37.42
N GLN A 235 -12.42 5.21 38.72
CA GLN A 235 -11.45 5.79 39.66
C GLN A 235 -10.12 5.03 39.60
N ARG A 236 -10.16 3.70 39.71
CA ARG A 236 -8.98 2.83 39.62
C ARG A 236 -8.23 3.04 38.30
N LEU A 237 -8.92 2.89 37.17
CA LEU A 237 -8.34 3.01 35.85
C LEU A 237 -7.76 4.41 35.60
N THR A 238 -8.44 5.46 36.03
CA THR A 238 -7.92 6.84 35.88
C THR A 238 -6.59 7.01 36.63
N ALA A 239 -6.50 6.52 37.87
CA ALA A 239 -5.26 6.59 38.65
C ALA A 239 -4.13 5.74 38.04
N GLU A 240 -4.45 4.52 37.62
CA GLU A 240 -3.49 3.60 37.01
C GLU A 240 -2.98 4.09 35.63
N TYR A 241 -3.84 4.70 34.81
CA TYR A 241 -3.46 5.32 33.55
C TYR A 241 -2.54 6.52 33.76
N LYS A 242 -2.84 7.36 34.75
CA LYS A 242 -1.95 8.47 35.10
C LYS A 242 -0.55 7.96 35.45
N THR A 243 -0.49 6.96 36.36
CA THR A 243 0.77 6.34 36.78
C THR A 243 1.53 5.72 35.60
N MET A 244 0.84 4.98 34.71
CA MET A 244 1.44 4.39 33.52
C MET A 244 1.97 5.45 32.55
N ILE A 245 1.18 6.47 32.27
CA ILE A 245 1.57 7.53 31.32
C ILE A 245 2.77 8.31 31.84
N GLU A 246 2.70 8.81 33.07
CA GLU A 246 3.75 9.65 33.68
C GLU A 246 5.01 8.84 34.05
N GLY A 247 4.83 7.61 34.53
CA GLY A 247 5.92 6.79 35.05
C GLY A 247 6.60 5.88 34.02
N GLN A 248 5.94 5.57 32.91
CA GLN A 248 6.45 4.60 31.93
C GLN A 248 6.49 5.18 30.50
N LEU A 249 5.34 5.62 29.96
CA LEU A 249 5.27 6.02 28.56
C LEU A 249 6.02 7.33 28.29
N MET A 250 5.67 8.40 28.98
CA MET A 250 6.33 9.70 28.78
C MET A 250 7.87 9.64 28.97
N PRO A 251 8.42 8.96 29.98
CA PRO A 251 9.86 8.78 30.10
C PRO A 251 10.47 8.03 28.91
N ALA A 252 9.88 6.95 28.45
CA ALA A 252 10.37 6.19 27.30
C ALA A 252 10.38 7.01 26.01
N TYR A 253 9.31 7.78 25.76
CA TYR A 253 9.24 8.69 24.61
C TYR A 253 10.27 9.82 24.70
N ARG A 254 10.51 10.39 25.90
CA ARG A 254 11.54 11.41 26.12
C ARG A 254 12.94 10.85 25.87
N GLU A 255 13.22 9.64 26.33
CA GLU A 255 14.50 8.97 26.11
C GLU A 255 14.75 8.75 24.60
N LEU A 256 13.77 8.22 23.88
CA LEU A 256 13.85 8.03 22.42
C LEU A 256 14.05 9.38 21.70
N ARG A 257 13.29 10.39 22.09
CA ARG A 257 13.39 11.75 21.53
C ARG A 257 14.75 12.37 21.77
N THR A 258 15.25 12.27 22.99
CA THR A 258 16.58 12.79 23.37
C THR A 258 17.69 12.07 22.60
N PHE A 259 17.61 10.74 22.54
CA PHE A 259 18.56 9.97 21.74
C PHE A 259 18.56 10.40 20.27
N ILE A 260 17.37 10.52 19.65
CA ILE A 260 17.27 10.92 18.25
C ILE A 260 17.85 12.32 18.03
N ASN A 261 17.53 13.29 18.89
CA ASN A 261 17.99 14.67 18.74
C ASN A 261 19.50 14.83 18.99
N ASP A 262 19.97 14.28 20.11
CA ASP A 262 21.29 14.62 20.61
C ASP A 262 22.41 13.68 20.12
N VAL A 263 22.03 12.43 19.74
CA VAL A 263 22.98 11.38 19.38
C VAL A 263 22.83 10.93 17.94
N TYR A 264 21.62 10.61 17.51
CA TYR A 264 21.40 10.03 16.18
C TYR A 264 21.42 11.08 15.07
N LEU A 265 20.74 12.20 15.26
CA LEU A 265 20.65 13.27 14.25
C LEU A 265 22.02 13.82 13.81
N PRO A 266 23.01 14.03 14.68
CA PRO A 266 24.37 14.39 14.25
C PRO A 266 25.06 13.32 13.38
N ALA A 267 24.71 12.05 13.53
CA ALA A 267 25.27 10.93 12.80
C ALA A 267 24.51 10.55 11.53
N THR A 268 23.40 11.23 11.23
CA THR A 268 22.60 10.97 10.02
C THR A 268 23.36 11.37 8.76
N ARG A 269 23.05 10.69 7.65
CA ARG A 269 23.64 10.98 6.34
C ARG A 269 22.95 12.15 5.64
N THR A 270 23.68 12.83 4.77
CA THR A 270 23.16 13.89 3.89
C THR A 270 22.67 13.34 2.54
N THR A 271 23.13 12.15 2.16
CA THR A 271 22.70 11.47 0.95
C THR A 271 21.26 10.96 1.07
N SER A 272 20.56 10.86 -0.06
CA SER A 272 19.13 10.55 -0.09
C SER A 272 18.83 9.07 -0.30
N GLY A 273 19.50 8.41 -1.25
CA GLY A 273 19.20 7.07 -1.70
C GLY A 273 19.78 5.94 -0.84
N LEU A 274 19.31 4.71 -1.07
CA LEU A 274 19.88 3.49 -0.48
C LEU A 274 21.26 3.14 -1.05
N ASP A 275 21.55 3.53 -2.29
CA ASP A 275 22.83 3.32 -2.96
C ASP A 275 24.03 3.87 -2.17
N ALA A 276 23.80 4.86 -1.32
CA ALA A 276 24.80 5.40 -0.42
C ALA A 276 25.10 4.52 0.81
N LEU A 277 24.35 3.46 1.03
CA LEU A 277 24.53 2.54 2.17
C LEU A 277 25.38 1.31 1.78
N PRO A 278 26.03 0.67 2.74
CA PRO A 278 26.67 -0.62 2.50
C PRO A 278 25.68 -1.62 1.87
N ASN A 279 26.07 -2.25 0.75
CA ASN A 279 25.23 -3.14 -0.05
C ASN A 279 23.89 -2.53 -0.53
N GLY A 280 23.81 -1.19 -0.60
CA GLY A 280 22.59 -0.44 -0.86
C GLY A 280 21.97 -0.73 -2.24
N ALA A 281 22.79 -0.94 -3.27
CA ALA A 281 22.31 -1.28 -4.60
C ALA A 281 21.57 -2.63 -4.63
N ALA A 282 22.11 -3.67 -3.98
CA ALA A 282 21.46 -4.96 -3.87
C ALA A 282 20.19 -4.88 -2.99
N TRP A 283 20.25 -4.08 -1.92
CA TRP A 283 19.09 -3.83 -1.07
C TRP A 283 17.95 -3.18 -1.84
N TYR A 284 18.25 -2.14 -2.62
CA TYR A 284 17.23 -1.49 -3.43
C TYR A 284 16.67 -2.41 -4.53
N ALA A 285 17.52 -3.19 -5.20
CA ALA A 285 17.07 -4.17 -6.20
C ALA A 285 16.13 -5.23 -5.58
N TYR A 286 16.42 -5.70 -4.37
CA TYR A 286 15.53 -6.57 -3.60
C TYR A 286 14.19 -5.87 -3.31
N ASN A 287 14.20 -4.63 -2.83
CA ASN A 287 12.99 -3.87 -2.52
C ASN A 287 12.12 -3.68 -3.78
N ALA A 288 12.73 -3.29 -4.91
CA ALA A 288 12.04 -3.10 -6.18
C ALA A 288 11.36 -4.40 -6.64
N ARG A 289 12.09 -5.52 -6.67
CA ARG A 289 11.55 -6.84 -7.04
C ARG A 289 10.46 -7.31 -6.06
N SER A 290 10.66 -7.11 -4.75
CA SER A 290 9.72 -7.51 -3.72
C SER A 290 8.41 -6.73 -3.79
N THR A 291 8.47 -5.45 -4.10
CA THR A 291 7.30 -4.55 -4.14
C THR A 291 6.55 -4.65 -5.46
N THR A 292 7.28 -4.63 -6.58
CA THR A 292 6.65 -4.72 -7.91
C THR A 292 6.21 -6.14 -8.26
N THR A 293 6.74 -7.13 -7.56
CA THR A 293 6.53 -8.56 -7.86
C THR A 293 6.88 -8.92 -9.30
N THR A 294 7.90 -8.25 -9.85
CA THR A 294 8.48 -8.50 -11.19
C THR A 294 9.99 -8.71 -11.07
N ASN A 295 10.61 -9.24 -12.13
CA ASN A 295 12.06 -9.44 -12.21
C ASN A 295 12.79 -8.29 -12.92
N LEU A 296 12.14 -7.13 -13.07
CA LEU A 296 12.74 -5.97 -13.69
C LEU A 296 13.80 -5.33 -12.79
N THR A 297 14.90 -4.92 -13.41
CA THR A 297 15.95 -4.16 -12.72
C THR A 297 15.52 -2.71 -12.48
N PRO A 298 16.10 -2.01 -11.48
CA PRO A 298 15.85 -0.58 -11.27
C PRO A 298 16.05 0.27 -12.54
N ALA A 299 17.08 -0.04 -13.34
CA ALA A 299 17.34 0.67 -14.59
C ALA A 299 16.23 0.48 -15.65
N GLN A 300 15.69 -0.73 -15.75
CA GLN A 300 14.55 -1.01 -16.64
C GLN A 300 13.28 -0.27 -16.17
N ILE A 301 13.02 -0.27 -14.86
CA ILE A 301 11.89 0.45 -14.30
C ILE A 301 12.03 1.96 -14.51
N HIS A 302 13.24 2.51 -14.34
CA HIS A 302 13.53 3.92 -14.63
C HIS A 302 13.19 4.29 -16.07
N GLN A 303 13.66 3.47 -17.04
CA GLN A 303 13.39 3.72 -18.46
C GLN A 303 11.89 3.64 -18.78
N ILE A 304 11.17 2.64 -18.23
CA ILE A 304 9.71 2.57 -18.34
C ILE A 304 9.07 3.87 -17.82
N GLY A 305 9.55 4.39 -16.69
CA GLY A 305 9.07 5.64 -16.13
C GLY A 305 9.26 6.83 -17.08
N LEU A 306 10.45 6.97 -17.69
CA LEU A 306 10.74 8.03 -18.64
C LEU A 306 9.84 7.93 -19.89
N ASP A 307 9.65 6.73 -20.42
CA ASP A 307 8.82 6.49 -21.61
C ASP A 307 7.34 6.82 -21.31
N GLU A 308 6.83 6.44 -20.13
CA GLU A 308 5.46 6.75 -19.70
C GLU A 308 5.26 8.25 -19.47
N VAL A 309 6.20 8.95 -18.83
CA VAL A 309 6.14 10.41 -18.67
C VAL A 309 6.05 11.08 -20.04
N ALA A 310 6.87 10.69 -21.01
CA ALA A 310 6.84 11.24 -22.36
C ALA A 310 5.51 10.95 -23.07
N ARG A 311 4.98 9.72 -22.95
CA ARG A 311 3.68 9.32 -23.51
C ARG A 311 2.55 10.19 -22.97
N ILE A 312 2.49 10.34 -21.64
CA ILE A 312 1.41 11.06 -20.97
C ILE A 312 1.50 12.57 -21.26
N HIS A 313 2.70 13.16 -21.31
CA HIS A 313 2.90 14.53 -21.76
C HIS A 313 2.35 14.76 -23.18
N GLY A 314 2.53 13.78 -24.08
CA GLY A 314 1.94 13.82 -25.41
C GLY A 314 0.41 13.84 -25.39
N LEU A 315 -0.23 13.12 -24.46
CA LEU A 315 -1.69 13.14 -24.28
C LEU A 315 -2.18 14.45 -23.66
N ILE A 316 -1.49 14.98 -22.65
CA ILE A 316 -1.80 16.30 -22.07
C ILE A 316 -1.70 17.40 -23.12
N GLY A 317 -0.68 17.33 -24.01
CA GLY A 317 -0.58 18.25 -25.14
C GLY A 317 -1.80 18.24 -26.07
N LYS A 318 -2.43 17.07 -26.26
CA LYS A 318 -3.70 16.97 -27.01
C LYS A 318 -4.86 17.61 -26.26
N VAL A 319 -4.93 17.45 -24.94
CA VAL A 319 -5.94 18.14 -24.12
C VAL A 319 -5.77 19.66 -24.22
N MET A 320 -4.52 20.17 -24.12
CA MET A 320 -4.24 21.61 -24.28
C MET A 320 -4.74 22.15 -25.63
N GLN A 321 -4.54 21.40 -26.71
CA GLN A 321 -5.05 21.74 -28.05
C GLN A 321 -6.58 21.75 -28.08
N GLN A 322 -7.21 20.74 -27.49
CA GLN A 322 -8.68 20.60 -27.45
C GLN A 322 -9.35 21.75 -26.71
N VAL A 323 -8.77 22.20 -25.59
CA VAL A 323 -9.31 23.34 -24.81
C VAL A 323 -8.83 24.69 -25.31
N GLY A 324 -8.01 24.73 -26.38
CA GLY A 324 -7.52 25.95 -27.00
C GLY A 324 -6.48 26.73 -26.18
N PHE A 325 -5.81 26.08 -25.24
CA PHE A 325 -4.76 26.68 -24.41
C PHE A 325 -3.50 26.98 -25.26
N LYS A 326 -2.96 28.22 -25.17
CA LYS A 326 -1.87 28.70 -26.02
C LYS A 326 -0.50 28.80 -25.33
N GLY A 327 -0.41 28.47 -24.07
CA GLY A 327 0.83 28.50 -23.29
C GLY A 327 1.65 27.21 -23.40
N SER A 328 2.77 27.19 -22.69
CA SER A 328 3.56 25.99 -22.43
C SER A 328 2.82 25.00 -21.52
N MET A 329 3.29 23.76 -21.46
CA MET A 329 2.73 22.75 -20.55
C MET A 329 2.84 23.19 -19.08
N LYS A 330 3.95 23.82 -18.69
CA LYS A 330 4.13 24.35 -17.33
C LYS A 330 3.12 25.46 -17.00
N GLU A 331 2.80 26.31 -17.95
CA GLU A 331 1.76 27.33 -17.78
C GLU A 331 0.37 26.68 -17.72
N PHE A 332 0.13 25.60 -18.45
CA PHE A 332 -1.11 24.84 -18.37
C PHE A 332 -1.26 24.17 -16.99
N PHE A 333 -0.23 23.54 -16.47
CA PHE A 333 -0.24 22.99 -15.12
C PHE A 333 -0.57 24.06 -14.08
N LYS A 334 0.06 25.23 -14.17
CA LYS A 334 -0.25 26.35 -13.29
C LYS A 334 -1.70 26.82 -13.42
N PHE A 335 -2.20 26.93 -14.66
CA PHE A 335 -3.59 27.27 -14.93
C PHE A 335 -4.54 26.28 -14.26
N MET A 336 -4.33 24.97 -14.43
CA MET A 336 -5.14 23.91 -13.83
C MET A 336 -5.15 23.98 -12.30
N GLN A 337 -4.04 24.36 -11.69
CA GLN A 337 -3.94 24.50 -10.24
C GLN A 337 -4.62 25.76 -9.70
N THR A 338 -4.55 26.88 -10.42
CA THR A 338 -4.84 28.20 -9.84
C THR A 338 -6.17 28.81 -10.32
N ASP A 339 -6.73 28.35 -11.43
CA ASP A 339 -8.00 28.88 -11.92
C ASP A 339 -9.15 28.52 -10.97
N PRO A 340 -9.91 29.51 -10.47
CA PRO A 340 -10.97 29.30 -9.48
C PRO A 340 -12.12 28.43 -9.98
N ARG A 341 -12.31 28.28 -11.31
CA ARG A 341 -13.33 27.39 -11.90
C ARG A 341 -13.18 25.93 -11.47
N PHE A 342 -11.96 25.53 -11.11
CA PHE A 342 -11.64 24.16 -10.70
C PHE A 342 -11.72 23.95 -9.18
N SER A 343 -12.25 24.87 -8.42
CA SER A 343 -12.37 24.75 -6.97
C SER A 343 -13.81 24.44 -6.57
N PHE A 344 -14.00 23.57 -5.61
CA PHE A 344 -15.30 23.36 -4.98
C PHE A 344 -15.68 24.57 -4.13
N LYS A 345 -16.97 24.91 -4.13
CA LYS A 345 -17.50 26.05 -3.36
C LYS A 345 -17.38 25.81 -1.85
N ASP A 346 -17.71 24.60 -1.41
CA ASP A 346 -17.74 24.22 0.01
C ASP A 346 -17.65 22.68 0.15
N GLU A 347 -17.48 22.19 1.37
CA GLU A 347 -17.44 20.76 1.68
C GLU A 347 -18.72 20.02 1.24
N PRO A 348 -19.95 20.51 1.51
CA PRO A 348 -21.15 19.85 1.01
C PRO A 348 -21.18 19.68 -0.51
N ALA A 349 -20.70 20.66 -1.28
CA ALA A 349 -20.62 20.57 -2.74
C ALA A 349 -19.64 19.49 -3.19
N LEU A 350 -18.47 19.37 -2.55
CA LEU A 350 -17.50 18.31 -2.82
C LEU A 350 -18.09 16.91 -2.54
N LEU A 351 -18.71 16.72 -1.39
CA LEU A 351 -19.32 15.44 -1.03
C LEU A 351 -20.52 15.08 -1.91
N ALA A 352 -21.33 16.08 -2.29
CA ALA A 352 -22.46 15.89 -3.22
C ALA A 352 -21.98 15.47 -4.61
N TYR A 353 -20.85 16.03 -5.08
CA TYR A 353 -20.24 15.66 -6.35
C TYR A 353 -19.87 14.17 -6.38
N TYR A 354 -19.18 13.68 -5.36
CA TYR A 354 -18.82 12.26 -5.27
C TYR A 354 -20.04 11.34 -5.22
N ARG A 355 -21.10 11.70 -4.50
CA ARG A 355 -22.36 10.93 -4.49
C ARG A 355 -23.06 10.92 -5.84
N GLY A 356 -22.93 11.99 -6.61
CA GLY A 356 -23.43 12.06 -7.99
C GLY A 356 -22.65 11.12 -8.92
N LEU A 357 -21.34 11.02 -8.76
CA LEU A 357 -20.51 10.08 -9.51
C LEU A 357 -20.90 8.63 -9.24
N GLU A 358 -21.19 8.28 -7.97
CA GLU A 358 -21.64 6.93 -7.60
C GLU A 358 -22.83 6.46 -8.41
N ALA A 359 -23.88 7.29 -8.51
CA ALA A 359 -25.07 6.99 -9.27
C ALA A 359 -24.77 6.78 -10.77
N LYS A 360 -24.00 7.71 -11.36
CA LYS A 360 -23.63 7.70 -12.79
C LYS A 360 -22.82 6.45 -13.16
N ILE A 361 -21.81 6.13 -12.35
CA ILE A 361 -20.90 5.00 -12.61
C ILE A 361 -21.62 3.67 -12.44
N ASN A 362 -22.48 3.54 -11.40
CA ASN A 362 -23.22 2.30 -11.14
C ASN A 362 -24.13 1.89 -12.31
N GLU A 363 -24.64 2.82 -13.11
CA GLU A 363 -25.41 2.51 -14.31
C GLU A 363 -24.57 1.76 -15.36
N LYS A 364 -23.25 2.01 -15.41
CA LYS A 364 -22.33 1.45 -16.39
C LYS A 364 -21.56 0.21 -15.90
N ILE A 365 -21.54 -0.04 -14.61
CA ILE A 365 -20.82 -1.20 -14.04
C ILE A 365 -21.21 -2.53 -14.68
N PRO A 366 -22.50 -2.86 -14.94
CA PRO A 366 -22.87 -4.14 -15.59
C PRO A 366 -22.30 -4.33 -17.00
N GLU A 367 -21.91 -3.24 -17.68
CA GLU A 367 -21.29 -3.30 -19.00
C GLU A 367 -19.80 -3.71 -18.90
N GLN A 368 -19.16 -3.45 -17.75
CA GLN A 368 -17.74 -3.69 -17.53
C GLN A 368 -17.45 -4.86 -16.58
N PHE A 369 -18.38 -5.21 -15.70
CA PHE A 369 -18.15 -6.19 -14.62
C PHE A 369 -19.26 -7.22 -14.52
N SER A 370 -18.91 -8.51 -14.47
CA SER A 370 -19.81 -9.61 -14.13
C SER A 370 -19.68 -10.04 -12.66
N LEU A 371 -18.67 -9.54 -11.95
CA LEU A 371 -18.40 -9.81 -10.54
C LEU A 371 -18.31 -8.48 -9.79
N THR A 372 -19.18 -8.30 -8.79
CA THR A 372 -19.24 -7.08 -7.98
C THR A 372 -19.27 -7.44 -6.49
N PRO A 373 -18.73 -6.59 -5.59
CA PRO A 373 -18.81 -6.82 -4.15
C PRO A 373 -20.26 -6.73 -3.66
N LYS A 374 -20.58 -7.49 -2.62
CA LYS A 374 -21.88 -7.44 -1.91
C LYS A 374 -21.88 -6.39 -0.81
N ALA A 375 -20.70 -6.12 -0.24
CA ALA A 375 -20.56 -5.16 0.82
C ALA A 375 -20.84 -3.73 0.29
N PRO A 376 -21.68 -2.94 0.96
CA PRO A 376 -21.86 -1.52 0.62
C PRO A 376 -20.64 -0.70 1.05
N PHE A 377 -20.54 0.54 0.54
CA PHE A 377 -19.60 1.52 1.05
C PHE A 377 -20.29 2.87 1.26
N GLU A 378 -19.61 3.76 1.96
CA GLU A 378 -20.06 5.12 2.25
C GLU A 378 -18.96 6.13 1.92
N ILE A 379 -19.38 7.34 1.54
CA ILE A 379 -18.48 8.47 1.33
C ILE A 379 -18.56 9.35 2.59
N ARG A 380 -17.41 9.53 3.26
CA ARG A 380 -17.29 10.32 4.50
C ARG A 380 -16.16 11.34 4.41
N PRO A 381 -16.31 12.52 5.02
CA PRO A 381 -15.15 13.40 5.20
C PRO A 381 -14.15 12.75 6.18
N VAL A 382 -12.86 13.04 5.98
CA VAL A 382 -11.82 12.72 6.95
C VAL A 382 -12.06 13.50 8.22
N GLU A 383 -11.92 12.86 9.37
CA GLU A 383 -12.15 13.51 10.67
C GLU A 383 -11.16 14.67 10.90
N ALA A 384 -11.66 15.81 11.40
CA ALA A 384 -10.91 17.05 11.52
C ALA A 384 -9.56 16.93 12.25
N PHE A 385 -9.48 16.04 13.26
CA PHE A 385 -8.25 15.87 14.06
C PHE A 385 -7.07 15.29 13.27
N ARG A 386 -7.32 14.57 12.16
CA ARG A 386 -6.29 13.94 11.32
C ARG A 386 -6.24 14.50 9.90
N ALA A 387 -7.21 15.35 9.51
CA ALA A 387 -7.37 15.80 8.14
C ALA A 387 -6.13 16.54 7.59
N GLN A 388 -5.45 17.31 8.44
CA GLN A 388 -4.25 18.05 8.03
C GLN A 388 -3.09 17.16 7.56
N SER A 389 -3.01 15.93 8.07
CA SER A 389 -1.95 14.96 7.73
C SER A 389 -2.42 13.80 6.85
N ALA A 390 -3.72 13.77 6.50
CA ALA A 390 -4.29 12.72 5.68
C ALA A 390 -4.11 13.00 4.18
N ALA A 391 -4.06 11.93 3.37
CA ALA A 391 -4.12 12.03 1.92
C ALA A 391 -5.43 12.66 1.42
N GLY A 392 -5.50 13.04 0.15
CA GLY A 392 -6.70 13.62 -0.50
C GLY A 392 -7.91 12.69 -0.45
N GLY A 393 -7.68 11.39 -0.61
CA GLY A 393 -8.64 10.31 -0.46
C GLY A 393 -7.99 9.08 0.14
N SER A 394 -8.82 8.18 0.67
CA SER A 394 -8.39 6.85 1.10
C SER A 394 -9.58 5.92 1.27
N TYR A 395 -9.35 4.63 1.05
CA TYR A 395 -10.39 3.63 1.24
C TYR A 395 -10.12 2.77 2.49
N GLN A 396 -11.16 2.57 3.29
CA GLN A 396 -11.18 1.64 4.41
C GLN A 396 -12.09 0.46 4.10
N ARG A 397 -11.54 -0.76 4.19
CA ARG A 397 -12.29 -2.00 3.97
C ARG A 397 -13.49 -2.12 4.92
N PRO A 398 -14.56 -2.85 4.53
CA PRO A 398 -15.64 -3.24 5.44
C PRO A 398 -15.08 -3.99 6.65
N SER A 399 -15.84 -4.00 7.77
CA SER A 399 -15.48 -4.88 8.88
C SER A 399 -15.69 -6.35 8.51
N GLN A 400 -14.93 -7.25 9.13
CA GLN A 400 -15.01 -8.68 8.83
C GLN A 400 -16.37 -9.31 9.18
N ASP A 401 -17.03 -8.77 10.20
CA ASP A 401 -18.35 -9.16 10.67
C ASP A 401 -19.51 -8.52 9.88
N GLY A 402 -19.20 -7.68 8.88
CA GLY A 402 -20.18 -6.99 8.05
C GLY A 402 -20.94 -5.86 8.76
N THR A 403 -20.60 -5.52 10.00
CA THR A 403 -21.32 -4.49 10.78
C THR A 403 -20.96 -3.06 10.38
N ARG A 404 -19.82 -2.86 9.71
CA ARG A 404 -19.40 -1.58 9.16
C ARG A 404 -19.17 -1.70 7.65
N PRO A 405 -19.75 -0.80 6.83
CA PRO A 405 -19.50 -0.75 5.39
C PRO A 405 -18.05 -0.38 5.07
N GLY A 406 -17.64 -0.52 3.81
CA GLY A 406 -16.45 0.15 3.30
C GLY A 406 -16.60 1.67 3.41
N ILE A 407 -15.49 2.39 3.52
CA ILE A 407 -15.55 3.84 3.63
C ILE A 407 -14.54 4.45 2.67
N PHE A 408 -15.03 5.25 1.74
CA PHE A 408 -14.22 6.20 1.00
C PHE A 408 -14.14 7.49 1.81
N TYR A 409 -12.97 7.75 2.38
CA TYR A 409 -12.68 9.00 3.09
C TYR A 409 -12.23 10.07 2.11
N VAL A 410 -12.92 11.19 2.11
CA VAL A 410 -12.59 12.39 1.34
C VAL A 410 -11.98 13.44 2.27
N ASN A 411 -10.77 13.87 1.98
CA ASN A 411 -10.13 14.90 2.79
C ASN A 411 -10.64 16.28 2.38
N THR A 412 -11.42 16.91 3.24
CA THR A 412 -12.01 18.24 3.03
C THR A 412 -11.17 19.38 3.63
N TYR A 413 -10.06 19.05 4.30
CA TYR A 413 -9.11 20.05 4.79
C TYR A 413 -8.42 20.77 3.62
N ASP A 414 -8.26 22.10 3.77
CA ASP A 414 -7.69 22.97 2.72
C ASP A 414 -8.41 22.79 1.37
N LEU A 415 -9.73 23.02 1.38
CA LEU A 415 -10.63 22.83 0.26
C LEU A 415 -10.15 23.47 -1.07
N PRO A 416 -9.48 24.66 -1.08
CA PRO A 416 -8.92 25.22 -2.32
C PRO A 416 -7.95 24.31 -3.08
N THR A 417 -7.33 23.35 -2.39
CA THR A 417 -6.44 22.36 -3.01
C THR A 417 -7.20 21.18 -3.64
N ARG A 418 -8.50 21.04 -3.34
CA ARG A 418 -9.35 19.98 -3.91
C ARG A 418 -9.92 20.49 -5.23
N LYS A 419 -9.50 19.86 -6.32
CA LYS A 419 -9.87 20.31 -7.67
C LYS A 419 -10.98 19.46 -8.27
N THR A 420 -11.90 20.11 -9.01
CA THR A 420 -12.99 19.41 -9.67
C THR A 420 -12.50 18.44 -10.74
N TRP A 421 -11.40 18.75 -11.40
CA TRP A 421 -10.80 17.89 -12.42
C TRP A 421 -10.15 16.62 -11.85
N ASP A 422 -9.79 16.59 -10.56
CA ASP A 422 -9.19 15.44 -9.88
C ASP A 422 -10.25 14.45 -9.33
N ALA A 423 -11.48 14.92 -9.16
CA ALA A 423 -12.48 14.20 -8.37
C ALA A 423 -12.98 12.90 -9.03
N GLU A 424 -13.14 12.88 -10.35
CA GLU A 424 -13.59 11.67 -11.06
C GLU A 424 -12.54 10.55 -10.94
N ASP A 425 -11.28 10.89 -11.10
CA ASP A 425 -10.16 9.97 -11.02
C ASP A 425 -10.00 9.38 -9.61
N LEU A 426 -9.97 10.25 -8.59
CA LEU A 426 -9.88 9.82 -7.20
C LEU A 426 -11.04 8.90 -6.80
N TYR A 427 -12.26 9.18 -7.29
CA TYR A 427 -13.40 8.30 -7.05
C TYR A 427 -13.20 6.91 -7.66
N LEU A 428 -12.75 6.83 -8.90
CA LEU A 428 -12.48 5.56 -9.57
C LEU A 428 -11.41 4.74 -8.84
N HIS A 429 -10.38 5.40 -8.32
CA HIS A 429 -9.31 4.76 -7.57
C HIS A 429 -9.80 4.18 -6.23
N GLU A 430 -10.42 5.01 -5.40
CA GLU A 430 -10.76 4.67 -4.02
C GLU A 430 -12.07 3.89 -3.90
N ALA A 431 -13.05 4.21 -4.75
CA ALA A 431 -14.39 3.64 -4.68
C ALA A 431 -14.65 2.60 -5.79
N ILE A 432 -15.47 2.93 -6.78
CA ILE A 432 -15.97 2.02 -7.82
C ILE A 432 -15.38 2.44 -9.17
N PRO A 433 -14.70 1.51 -9.90
CA PRO A 433 -14.46 0.09 -9.58
C PRO A 433 -13.09 -0.22 -8.95
N GLY A 434 -12.46 0.74 -8.27
CA GLY A 434 -11.10 0.63 -7.72
C GLY A 434 -10.99 -0.18 -6.43
N HIS A 435 -10.46 0.44 -5.38
CA HIS A 435 -10.14 -0.23 -4.13
C HIS A 435 -11.34 -0.91 -3.46
N HIS A 436 -12.54 -0.27 -3.49
CA HIS A 436 -13.72 -0.91 -2.92
C HIS A 436 -14.00 -2.26 -3.58
N PHE A 437 -13.99 -2.32 -4.93
CA PHE A 437 -14.25 -3.57 -5.65
C PHE A 437 -13.22 -4.65 -5.29
N GLN A 438 -11.94 -4.34 -5.44
CA GLN A 438 -10.88 -5.33 -5.24
C GLN A 438 -10.82 -5.83 -3.80
N LEU A 439 -10.85 -4.92 -2.83
CA LEU A 439 -10.63 -5.25 -1.43
C LEU A 439 -11.87 -5.88 -0.77
N ALA A 440 -13.07 -5.43 -1.13
CA ALA A 440 -14.31 -6.03 -0.61
C ALA A 440 -14.52 -7.43 -1.21
N LEU A 441 -14.33 -7.62 -2.52
CA LEU A 441 -14.39 -8.94 -3.15
C LEU A 441 -13.41 -9.92 -2.50
N GLN A 442 -12.14 -9.52 -2.29
CA GLN A 442 -11.16 -10.38 -1.63
C GLN A 442 -11.62 -10.79 -0.22
N GLN A 443 -12.23 -9.87 0.53
CA GLN A 443 -12.71 -10.14 1.88
C GLN A 443 -13.90 -11.11 1.90
N GLU A 444 -14.71 -11.12 0.85
CA GLU A 444 -15.85 -12.03 0.65
C GLU A 444 -15.43 -13.47 0.27
N LEU A 445 -14.16 -13.70 -0.11
CA LEU A 445 -13.64 -15.02 -0.47
C LEU A 445 -13.36 -15.87 0.78
N THR A 446 -14.42 -16.31 1.46
CA THR A 446 -14.34 -17.04 2.74
C THR A 446 -13.70 -18.42 2.64
N ASN A 447 -13.61 -18.98 1.43
CA ASN A 447 -12.94 -20.25 1.12
C ASN A 447 -11.41 -20.13 0.97
N LEU A 448 -10.87 -18.91 0.90
CA LEU A 448 -9.43 -18.71 0.87
C LEU A 448 -8.80 -18.91 2.25
N PRO A 449 -7.58 -19.46 2.32
CA PRO A 449 -6.79 -19.46 3.55
C PRO A 449 -6.62 -18.03 4.09
N LYS A 450 -6.59 -17.88 5.42
CA LYS A 450 -6.54 -16.55 6.06
C LYS A 450 -5.36 -15.70 5.59
N PHE A 451 -4.18 -16.29 5.35
CA PHE A 451 -3.02 -15.55 4.87
C PHE A 451 -3.26 -14.90 3.48
N ARG A 452 -4.11 -15.51 2.62
CA ARG A 452 -4.55 -14.96 1.34
C ARG A 452 -5.64 -13.92 1.53
N ARG A 453 -6.64 -14.25 2.34
CA ARG A 453 -7.81 -13.39 2.57
C ARG A 453 -7.44 -12.06 3.21
N PHE A 454 -6.48 -12.06 4.16
CA PHE A 454 -6.01 -10.89 4.89
C PHE A 454 -4.66 -10.37 4.41
N GLY A 455 -4.00 -11.08 3.53
CA GLY A 455 -2.79 -10.63 2.84
C GLY A 455 -3.10 -9.55 1.80
N SER A 456 -2.06 -8.89 1.32
CA SER A 456 -2.16 -7.90 0.25
C SER A 456 -0.86 -7.88 -0.54
N GLU A 457 -0.99 -7.83 -1.87
CA GLU A 457 0.12 -7.53 -2.79
C GLU A 457 -0.05 -6.08 -3.25
N THR A 458 0.86 -5.21 -2.82
CA THR A 458 0.75 -3.78 -3.08
C THR A 458 0.68 -3.47 -4.58
N ALA A 459 1.50 -4.13 -5.40
CA ALA A 459 1.48 -3.90 -6.85
C ALA A 459 0.16 -4.36 -7.51
N PHE A 460 -0.51 -5.37 -6.95
CA PHE A 460 -1.82 -5.77 -7.42
C PHE A 460 -2.89 -4.75 -7.02
N SER A 461 -2.95 -4.37 -5.74
CA SER A 461 -4.01 -3.49 -5.23
C SER A 461 -3.91 -2.07 -5.79
N GLU A 462 -2.71 -1.49 -5.78
CA GLU A 462 -2.49 -0.15 -6.34
C GLU A 462 -2.56 -0.15 -7.86
N GLY A 463 -2.03 -1.20 -8.48
CA GLY A 463 -2.13 -1.39 -9.92
C GLY A 463 -3.57 -1.54 -10.40
N TRP A 464 -4.42 -2.22 -9.63
CA TRP A 464 -5.85 -2.29 -9.90
C TRP A 464 -6.52 -0.91 -9.74
N GLY A 465 -6.18 -0.13 -8.71
CA GLY A 465 -6.68 1.23 -8.53
C GLY A 465 -6.39 2.11 -9.75
N LEU A 466 -5.14 2.13 -10.23
CA LEU A 466 -4.77 2.88 -11.43
C LEU A 466 -5.42 2.31 -12.71
N TYR A 467 -5.51 1.01 -12.82
CA TYR A 467 -6.21 0.39 -13.95
C TYR A 467 -7.70 0.79 -13.95
N ALA A 468 -8.34 0.86 -12.78
CA ALA A 468 -9.72 1.32 -12.64
C ALA A 468 -9.89 2.78 -13.09
N GLU A 469 -8.91 3.65 -12.79
CA GLU A 469 -8.87 5.03 -13.31
C GLU A 469 -8.93 5.05 -14.85
N SER A 470 -8.20 4.14 -15.53
CA SER A 470 -8.17 4.06 -16.99
C SER A 470 -9.51 3.70 -17.62
N LEU A 471 -10.44 3.11 -16.87
CA LEU A 471 -11.77 2.73 -17.33
C LEU A 471 -12.77 3.90 -17.34
N GLY A 472 -12.36 5.10 -16.94
CA GLY A 472 -13.29 6.21 -16.72
C GLY A 472 -14.22 6.49 -17.89
N LYS A 473 -13.72 6.48 -19.14
CA LYS A 473 -14.57 6.67 -20.33
C LYS A 473 -15.55 5.51 -20.53
N ASP A 474 -15.16 4.29 -20.18
CA ASP A 474 -16.01 3.12 -20.30
C ASP A 474 -17.15 3.10 -19.27
N VAL A 475 -16.96 3.82 -18.14
CA VAL A 475 -17.98 3.97 -17.10
C VAL A 475 -18.63 5.36 -17.08
N GLY A 476 -18.44 6.13 -18.16
CA GLY A 476 -19.19 7.36 -18.43
C GLY A 476 -18.65 8.63 -17.75
N VAL A 477 -17.39 8.66 -17.31
CA VAL A 477 -16.71 9.88 -16.80
C VAL A 477 -15.60 10.33 -17.76
N TYR A 478 -14.91 11.41 -17.47
CA TYR A 478 -13.90 12.06 -18.33
C TYR A 478 -14.45 12.61 -19.67
N GLU A 479 -15.72 12.96 -19.71
CA GLU A 479 -16.35 13.62 -20.87
C GLU A 479 -15.83 15.05 -21.05
N ASP A 480 -15.60 15.75 -19.92
CA ASP A 480 -14.94 17.06 -19.91
C ASP A 480 -13.42 16.88 -20.10
N PRO A 481 -12.80 17.57 -21.06
CA PRO A 481 -11.35 17.54 -21.26
C PRO A 481 -10.54 17.87 -20.00
N TYR A 482 -11.07 18.69 -19.10
CA TYR A 482 -10.41 19.01 -17.84
C TYR A 482 -10.47 17.86 -16.83
N SER A 483 -11.56 17.11 -16.76
CA SER A 483 -11.61 15.87 -15.97
C SER A 483 -10.67 14.80 -16.56
N TYR A 484 -10.60 14.70 -17.89
CA TYR A 484 -9.64 13.81 -18.54
C TYR A 484 -8.18 14.22 -18.27
N PHE A 485 -7.90 15.52 -18.19
CA PHE A 485 -6.60 15.98 -17.70
C PHE A 485 -6.34 15.50 -16.27
N GLY A 486 -7.34 15.49 -15.40
CA GLY A 486 -7.21 14.98 -14.02
C GLY A 486 -6.70 13.55 -13.98
N TYR A 487 -7.32 12.65 -14.75
CA TYR A 487 -6.82 11.29 -14.93
C TYR A 487 -5.37 11.26 -15.44
N LEU A 488 -5.05 12.01 -16.50
CA LEU A 488 -3.69 12.05 -17.06
C LEU A 488 -2.66 12.60 -16.05
N GLN A 489 -3.04 13.60 -15.24
CA GLN A 489 -2.17 14.14 -14.20
C GLN A 489 -1.87 13.11 -13.11
N ASN A 490 -2.87 12.34 -12.71
CA ASN A 490 -2.71 11.29 -11.72
C ASN A 490 -1.89 10.10 -12.27
N GLU A 491 -2.14 9.68 -13.51
CA GLU A 491 -1.33 8.69 -14.20
C GLU A 491 0.13 9.16 -14.34
N LEU A 492 0.34 10.43 -14.75
CA LEU A 492 1.65 11.07 -14.86
C LEU A 492 2.41 11.05 -13.52
N TRP A 493 1.73 11.39 -12.43
CA TRP A 493 2.31 11.37 -11.09
C TRP A 493 2.86 9.99 -10.73
N ARG A 494 2.12 8.92 -11.08
CA ARG A 494 2.55 7.54 -10.84
C ARG A 494 3.66 7.11 -11.80
N ALA A 495 3.72 7.62 -13.01
CA ALA A 495 4.85 7.41 -13.93
C ALA A 495 6.12 8.12 -13.45
N ILE A 496 6.00 9.36 -12.96
CA ILE A 496 7.10 10.12 -12.33
C ILE A 496 7.70 9.34 -11.15
N ARG A 497 6.87 8.64 -10.34
CA ARG A 497 7.36 7.82 -9.23
C ARG A 497 8.37 6.75 -9.69
N LEU A 498 8.18 6.14 -10.86
CA LEU A 498 9.14 5.17 -11.40
C LEU A 498 10.51 5.82 -11.66
N VAL A 499 10.52 7.05 -12.15
CA VAL A 499 11.74 7.81 -12.45
C VAL A 499 12.44 8.23 -11.17
N VAL A 500 11.71 8.87 -10.25
CA VAL A 500 12.33 9.53 -9.09
C VAL A 500 12.73 8.56 -7.98
N ASP A 501 11.96 7.49 -7.75
CA ASP A 501 12.32 6.47 -6.76
C ASP A 501 13.59 5.70 -7.19
N THR A 502 13.65 5.29 -8.46
CA THR A 502 14.85 4.66 -9.02
C THR A 502 16.02 5.64 -9.13
N GLY A 503 15.76 6.90 -9.48
CA GLY A 503 16.76 7.98 -9.48
C GLY A 503 17.40 8.16 -8.10
N LEU A 504 16.58 8.23 -7.05
CA LEU A 504 17.04 8.33 -5.66
C LEU A 504 17.93 7.15 -5.25
N HIS A 505 17.44 5.93 -5.48
CA HIS A 505 17.98 4.74 -4.82
C HIS A 505 18.97 3.93 -5.66
N SER A 506 19.11 4.24 -6.96
CA SER A 506 20.04 3.54 -7.86
C SER A 506 20.87 4.43 -8.77
N GLN A 507 20.62 5.76 -8.78
CA GLN A 507 21.36 6.70 -9.65
C GLN A 507 21.94 7.90 -8.87
N GLY A 508 21.88 7.88 -7.54
CA GLY A 508 22.46 8.91 -6.67
C GLY A 508 21.76 10.27 -6.74
N TRP A 509 20.50 10.34 -7.18
CA TRP A 509 19.76 11.61 -7.18
C TRP A 509 19.61 12.15 -5.77
N THR A 510 19.76 13.47 -5.63
CA THR A 510 19.46 14.16 -4.38
C THR A 510 17.95 14.37 -4.22
N ARG A 511 17.55 14.64 -2.98
CA ARG A 511 16.18 15.06 -2.67
C ARG A 511 15.74 16.26 -3.52
N GLU A 512 16.62 17.23 -3.68
CA GLU A 512 16.37 18.46 -4.44
C GLU A 512 16.18 18.18 -5.94
N GLN A 513 16.96 17.26 -6.51
CA GLN A 513 16.81 16.83 -7.90
C GLN A 513 15.46 16.13 -8.13
N VAL A 514 15.01 15.31 -7.18
CA VAL A 514 13.70 14.68 -7.22
C VAL A 514 12.58 15.72 -7.17
N ILE A 515 12.64 16.67 -6.24
CA ILE A 515 11.65 17.74 -6.13
C ILE A 515 11.61 18.57 -7.43
N ALA A 516 12.77 18.95 -7.96
CA ALA A 516 12.87 19.70 -9.21
C ALA A 516 12.25 18.93 -10.38
N TYR A 517 12.56 17.62 -10.51
CA TYR A 517 11.97 16.78 -11.57
C TYR A 517 10.44 16.73 -11.48
N MET A 518 9.88 16.57 -10.28
CA MET A 518 8.43 16.57 -10.06
C MET A 518 7.79 17.90 -10.47
N LEU A 519 8.36 19.02 -10.04
CA LEU A 519 7.87 20.38 -10.35
C LEU A 519 7.96 20.72 -11.83
N ASP A 520 8.97 20.21 -12.52
CA ASP A 520 9.14 20.48 -13.95
C ASP A 520 8.23 19.62 -14.84
N ASN A 521 7.78 18.47 -14.34
CA ASN A 521 7.07 17.47 -15.12
C ASN A 521 5.59 17.29 -14.76
N SER A 522 5.07 17.93 -13.70
CA SER A 522 3.69 17.73 -13.25
C SER A 522 3.03 19.01 -12.74
N ALA A 523 1.71 18.93 -12.50
CA ALA A 523 0.94 19.99 -11.87
C ALA A 523 0.99 19.94 -10.33
N GLU A 524 1.99 19.29 -9.72
CA GLU A 524 2.08 19.20 -8.26
C GLU A 524 2.66 20.46 -7.61
N SER A 525 2.27 20.71 -6.35
CA SER A 525 2.82 21.80 -5.57
C SER A 525 4.21 21.45 -5.01
N GLU A 526 5.01 22.46 -4.66
CA GLU A 526 6.31 22.26 -4.00
C GLU A 526 6.16 21.54 -2.65
N THR A 527 5.12 21.86 -1.90
CA THR A 527 4.82 21.20 -0.61
C THR A 527 4.56 19.70 -0.82
N GLN A 528 3.74 19.35 -1.80
CA GLN A 528 3.43 17.95 -2.12
C GLN A 528 4.66 17.22 -2.66
N SER A 529 5.39 17.82 -3.60
CA SER A 529 6.62 17.25 -4.17
C SER A 529 7.69 17.00 -3.09
N THR A 530 7.82 17.92 -2.13
CA THR A 530 8.72 17.77 -0.99
C THR A 530 8.30 16.61 -0.08
N ALA A 531 7.02 16.52 0.27
CA ALA A 531 6.50 15.45 1.13
C ALA A 531 6.66 14.07 0.48
N GLU A 532 6.39 13.98 -0.82
CA GLU A 532 6.52 12.73 -1.59
C GLU A 532 7.99 12.33 -1.79
N ALA A 533 8.89 13.26 -2.11
CA ALA A 533 10.33 12.96 -2.19
C ALA A 533 10.83 12.33 -0.89
N GLU A 534 10.47 12.91 0.25
CA GLU A 534 10.84 12.38 1.56
C GLU A 534 10.13 11.08 1.93
N ARG A 535 8.91 10.86 1.41
CA ARG A 535 8.23 9.56 1.51
C ARG A 535 9.01 8.48 0.76
N TYR A 536 9.46 8.75 -0.47
CA TYR A 536 10.24 7.77 -1.24
C TYR A 536 11.58 7.47 -0.58
N MET A 537 12.24 8.47 -0.01
CA MET A 537 13.44 8.25 0.81
C MET A 537 13.17 7.33 2.01
N ALA A 538 12.00 7.45 2.64
CA ALA A 538 11.63 6.70 3.84
C ALA A 538 11.22 5.25 3.58
N ILE A 539 10.61 4.98 2.41
CA ILE A 539 10.05 3.68 2.01
C ILE A 539 10.46 3.31 0.58
N PRO A 540 11.74 3.00 0.35
CA PRO A 540 12.29 2.72 -0.96
C PRO A 540 11.51 1.67 -1.73
N ALA A 541 11.25 1.93 -3.02
CA ALA A 541 10.53 1.11 -3.98
C ALA A 541 9.01 0.99 -3.79
N GLN A 542 8.41 1.43 -2.67
CA GLN A 542 6.96 1.34 -2.49
C GLN A 542 6.21 2.10 -3.60
N ALA A 543 6.73 3.24 -4.00
CA ALA A 543 6.13 4.08 -5.03
C ALA A 543 6.09 3.43 -6.43
N LEU A 544 6.90 2.41 -6.69
CA LEU A 544 6.94 1.68 -7.96
C LEU A 544 5.70 0.79 -8.18
N ALA A 545 5.06 0.36 -7.09
CA ALA A 545 3.96 -0.61 -7.11
C ALA A 545 2.80 -0.17 -8.02
N TYR A 546 2.43 1.08 -7.95
CA TYR A 546 1.29 1.70 -8.65
C TYR A 546 1.34 1.49 -10.16
N LYS A 547 2.27 2.17 -10.80
CA LYS A 547 2.38 2.18 -12.26
C LYS A 547 2.80 0.81 -12.81
N MET A 548 3.68 0.09 -12.11
CA MET A 548 4.08 -1.26 -12.52
C MET A 548 2.90 -2.24 -12.49
N GLY A 549 2.03 -2.13 -11.50
CA GLY A 549 0.82 -2.93 -11.41
C GLY A 549 -0.17 -2.63 -12.53
N GLU A 550 -0.47 -1.36 -12.77
CA GLU A 550 -1.33 -0.91 -13.86
C GLU A 550 -0.84 -1.41 -15.21
N LEU A 551 0.44 -1.15 -15.52
CA LEU A 551 1.04 -1.54 -16.80
C LEU A 551 0.95 -3.05 -17.04
N LYS A 552 1.12 -3.86 -15.99
CA LYS A 552 0.96 -5.32 -16.11
C LYS A 552 -0.50 -5.72 -16.37
N ILE A 553 -1.46 -5.14 -15.65
CA ILE A 553 -2.88 -5.46 -15.86
C ILE A 553 -3.32 -5.02 -17.26
N GLN A 554 -2.89 -3.84 -17.72
CA GLN A 554 -3.18 -3.33 -19.05
C GLN A 554 -2.52 -4.21 -20.16
N GLU A 555 -1.28 -4.64 -19.95
CA GLU A 555 -0.59 -5.56 -20.84
C GLU A 555 -1.34 -6.89 -20.98
N LEU A 556 -1.82 -7.44 -19.86
CA LEU A 556 -2.57 -8.69 -19.83
C LEU A 556 -3.96 -8.54 -20.51
N ARG A 557 -4.63 -7.40 -20.33
CA ARG A 557 -5.87 -7.09 -21.05
C ARG A 557 -5.63 -7.07 -22.56
N ASN A 558 -4.64 -6.31 -23.03
CA ASN A 558 -4.31 -6.20 -24.43
C ASN A 558 -3.92 -7.57 -25.05
N ARG A 559 -3.19 -8.40 -24.27
CA ARG A 559 -2.84 -9.77 -24.64
C ARG A 559 -4.08 -10.65 -24.82
N ALA A 560 -5.03 -10.56 -23.89
CA ALA A 560 -6.28 -11.29 -23.93
C ALA A 560 -7.18 -10.85 -25.11
N GLU A 561 -7.36 -9.54 -25.29
CA GLU A 561 -8.09 -8.97 -26.44
C GLU A 561 -7.53 -9.46 -27.77
N LYS A 562 -6.21 -9.36 -27.95
CA LYS A 562 -5.53 -9.83 -29.17
C LYS A 562 -5.66 -11.34 -29.38
N ALA A 563 -5.59 -12.12 -28.29
CA ALA A 563 -5.56 -13.58 -28.37
C ALA A 563 -6.95 -14.19 -28.59
N LEU A 564 -8.01 -13.56 -28.07
CA LEU A 564 -9.40 -14.06 -28.14
C LEU A 564 -10.22 -13.38 -29.26
N GLY A 565 -9.82 -12.18 -29.72
CA GLY A 565 -10.52 -11.45 -30.77
C GLY A 565 -12.02 -11.26 -30.42
N PRO A 566 -12.95 -11.64 -31.32
CA PRO A 566 -14.39 -11.45 -31.07
C PRO A 566 -14.97 -12.22 -29.85
N LYS A 567 -14.22 -13.19 -29.29
CA LYS A 567 -14.61 -13.92 -28.09
C LYS A 567 -14.23 -13.20 -26.79
N PHE A 568 -13.44 -12.12 -26.88
CA PHE A 568 -13.05 -11.36 -25.70
C PHE A 568 -14.28 -10.68 -25.09
N ASP A 569 -14.47 -10.89 -23.78
CA ASP A 569 -15.46 -10.18 -22.97
C ASP A 569 -14.73 -9.54 -21.79
N VAL A 570 -14.73 -8.21 -21.75
CA VAL A 570 -14.06 -7.42 -20.71
C VAL A 570 -14.57 -7.77 -19.31
N ARG A 571 -15.86 -8.09 -19.16
CA ARG A 571 -16.46 -8.48 -17.88
C ARG A 571 -15.87 -9.78 -17.34
N ARG A 572 -15.59 -10.73 -18.25
CA ARG A 572 -14.93 -12.00 -17.90
C ARG A 572 -13.46 -11.81 -17.57
N PHE A 573 -12.78 -10.91 -18.28
CA PHE A 573 -11.40 -10.53 -17.97
C PHE A 573 -11.31 -9.91 -16.57
N HIS A 574 -12.14 -8.92 -16.24
CA HIS A 574 -12.15 -8.29 -14.92
C HIS A 574 -12.51 -9.30 -13.81
N ALA A 575 -13.48 -10.17 -14.06
CA ALA A 575 -13.78 -11.25 -13.12
C ALA A 575 -12.60 -12.18 -12.93
N GLU A 576 -11.88 -12.55 -14.02
CA GLU A 576 -10.69 -13.38 -13.92
C GLU A 576 -9.59 -12.71 -13.11
N VAL A 577 -9.36 -11.42 -13.28
CA VAL A 577 -8.36 -10.69 -12.47
C VAL A 577 -8.72 -10.73 -10.98
N LEU A 578 -9.99 -10.46 -10.61
CA LEU A 578 -10.41 -10.19 -9.23
C LEU A 578 -10.85 -11.42 -8.42
N LYS A 579 -11.40 -12.46 -9.08
CA LYS A 579 -12.09 -13.60 -8.42
C LYS A 579 -11.25 -14.38 -7.42
N ASP A 580 -9.93 -14.25 -7.51
CA ASP A 580 -8.99 -15.03 -6.71
C ASP A 580 -8.28 -14.17 -5.64
N GLY A 581 -8.73 -12.92 -5.43
CA GLY A 581 -8.09 -11.97 -4.54
C GLY A 581 -6.73 -11.49 -5.05
N SER A 582 -5.99 -10.78 -4.18
CA SER A 582 -4.68 -10.22 -4.51
C SER A 582 -3.63 -11.30 -4.78
N VAL A 583 -2.90 -11.17 -5.87
CA VAL A 583 -1.81 -12.08 -6.28
C VAL A 583 -0.61 -11.30 -6.79
N PRO A 584 0.63 -11.80 -6.63
CA PRO A 584 1.81 -11.24 -7.27
C PRO A 584 1.64 -11.12 -8.80
N LEU A 585 2.18 -10.07 -9.43
CA LEU A 585 1.98 -9.81 -10.86
C LEU A 585 2.48 -10.94 -11.76
N GLU A 586 3.59 -11.60 -11.40
CA GLU A 586 4.09 -12.77 -12.13
C GLU A 586 3.12 -13.98 -12.05
N ILE A 587 2.45 -14.14 -10.93
CA ILE A 587 1.44 -15.19 -10.74
C ILE A 587 0.14 -14.82 -11.48
N LEU A 588 -0.23 -13.53 -11.47
CA LEU A 588 -1.35 -13.01 -12.27
C LEU A 588 -1.15 -13.28 -13.76
N GLU A 589 0.06 -13.04 -14.28
CA GLU A 589 0.40 -13.31 -15.67
C GLU A 589 0.14 -14.77 -16.04
N GLY A 590 0.71 -15.70 -15.29
CA GLY A 590 0.48 -17.13 -15.53
C GLY A 590 -0.97 -17.56 -15.39
N LYS A 591 -1.74 -16.90 -14.51
CA LYS A 591 -3.18 -17.12 -14.34
C LYS A 591 -3.96 -16.68 -15.58
N ILE A 592 -3.72 -15.48 -16.08
CA ILE A 592 -4.41 -14.94 -17.26
C ILE A 592 -4.05 -15.73 -18.53
N ASP A 593 -2.79 -16.15 -18.66
CA ASP A 593 -2.38 -17.00 -19.81
C ASP A 593 -3.12 -18.34 -19.82
N ARG A 594 -3.31 -18.97 -18.65
CA ARG A 594 -4.13 -20.19 -18.53
C ARG A 594 -5.60 -19.92 -18.87
N TRP A 595 -6.15 -18.81 -18.41
CA TRP A 595 -7.52 -18.40 -18.75
C TRP A 595 -7.70 -18.20 -20.26
N ILE A 596 -6.78 -17.47 -20.91
CA ILE A 596 -6.78 -17.26 -22.37
C ILE A 596 -6.77 -18.62 -23.11
N ALA A 597 -5.92 -19.56 -22.65
CA ALA A 597 -5.87 -20.89 -23.25
C ALA A 597 -7.19 -21.66 -23.09
N SER A 598 -7.82 -21.58 -21.93
CA SER A 598 -9.12 -22.24 -21.69
C SER A 598 -10.25 -21.65 -22.54
N GLU A 599 -10.29 -20.30 -22.69
CA GLU A 599 -11.28 -19.62 -23.53
C GLU A 599 -11.14 -20.00 -25.03
N LYS A 600 -9.91 -20.17 -25.50
CA LYS A 600 -9.65 -20.66 -26.87
C LYS A 600 -10.14 -22.09 -27.07
N ALA A 601 -9.99 -22.93 -26.06
CA ALA A 601 -10.36 -24.35 -26.14
C ALA A 601 -11.88 -24.58 -26.02
N ALA A 602 -12.61 -23.70 -25.33
CA ALA A 602 -14.04 -23.81 -25.07
C ALA A 602 -14.93 -23.43 -26.29
N GLY A 603 -14.36 -23.06 -27.42
CA GLY A 603 -15.14 -22.70 -28.59
C GLY A 603 -14.48 -22.83 -29.91
#